data_26d12bc902ca61b7a6aa3f280994db8a
#
_entry.id   26d12bc902ca61b7a6aa3f280994db8a
#
_cell.length_a   1.000
_cell.length_b   1.000
_cell.length_c   1.000
_cell.angle_alpha   90.00
_cell.angle_beta   90.00
_cell.angle_gamma   90.00
#
_symmetry.space_group_name_H-M   'P 1'
#
loop_
_entity.id
_entity.type
_entity.pdbx_description
1 polymer ?
#
loop_
_entity_poly.entity_id
_entity_poly.type
_entity_poly.pdbx_seq_one_letter_code
_entity_poly.pdbx_strand_id
1 'polypeptide(L)'
;MNTQELSFGQRVDSENGLVECWFTHGALDWIKQQDWTDKNIIMFGGGMGNEWLAARCKNLIVIERDGRWLTNSGNYSTKYRPCNDSSGMDEMYCAIPDDFIPDIVINDDAYRYEVIVKALTLPRPLILIVDNWMQDFVFYCPKGEELLKDFKQEIYPCTTHTDHEGNCWKTAIFHL
;
A
#
# COMPACT_ATOMS: atom_id res chain seq x y z
N MET A 1 -14.14 16.13 -16.97
CA MET A 1 -13.69 14.88 -16.33
C MET A 1 -12.49 14.39 -17.11
N ASN A 2 -11.30 14.41 -16.51
CA ASN A 2 -10.13 13.77 -17.14
C ASN A 2 -10.34 12.27 -17.01
N THR A 3 -10.68 11.61 -18.11
CA THR A 3 -10.62 10.16 -18.20
C THR A 3 -9.15 9.77 -18.25
N GLN A 4 -8.50 9.65 -17.07
CA GLN A 4 -7.24 8.94 -16.99
C GLN A 4 -7.52 7.51 -17.44
N GLU A 5 -6.81 7.04 -18.46
CA GLU A 5 -6.89 5.63 -18.85
C GLU A 5 -6.45 4.79 -17.66
N LEU A 6 -7.29 3.82 -17.29
CA LEU A 6 -6.96 2.87 -16.22
C LEU A 6 -5.70 2.10 -16.61
N SER A 7 -4.80 1.93 -15.67
CA SER A 7 -3.67 1.02 -15.84
C SER A 7 -4.16 -0.40 -16.14
N PHE A 8 -3.38 -1.15 -16.89
CA PHE A 8 -3.76 -2.52 -17.27
C PHE A 8 -4.14 -3.35 -16.05
N GLY A 9 -5.36 -3.86 -16.04
CA GLY A 9 -5.91 -4.67 -14.95
C GLY A 9 -6.44 -3.92 -13.73
N GLN A 10 -6.38 -2.63 -13.71
CA GLN A 10 -6.99 -1.84 -12.65
C GLN A 10 -8.52 -1.94 -12.73
N ARG A 11 -9.18 -2.10 -11.58
CA ARG A 11 -10.62 -2.29 -11.48
C ARG A 11 -11.31 -1.00 -11.03
N VAL A 12 -12.58 -0.91 -11.38
CA VAL A 12 -13.50 0.07 -10.83
C VAL A 12 -14.48 -0.66 -9.91
N ASP A 13 -14.59 -0.17 -8.69
CA ASP A 13 -15.56 -0.69 -7.74
C ASP A 13 -16.98 -0.41 -8.23
N SER A 14 -17.74 -1.48 -8.45
CA SER A 14 -19.11 -1.39 -8.98
C SER A 14 -20.11 -0.76 -8.02
N GLU A 15 -19.79 -0.69 -6.73
CA GLU A 15 -20.68 -0.12 -5.72
C GLU A 15 -20.64 1.40 -5.68
N ASN A 16 -19.48 2.00 -5.92
CA ASN A 16 -19.27 3.44 -5.78
C ASN A 16 -18.62 4.11 -7.00
N GLY A 17 -18.21 3.35 -8.00
CA GLY A 17 -17.59 3.84 -9.23
C GLY A 17 -16.16 4.38 -9.04
N LEU A 18 -15.53 4.13 -7.89
CA LEU A 18 -14.17 4.54 -7.61
C LEU A 18 -13.16 3.55 -8.16
N VAL A 19 -11.99 4.04 -8.57
CA VAL A 19 -10.88 3.20 -9.02
C VAL A 19 -10.27 2.51 -7.80
N GLU A 20 -10.21 1.18 -7.82
CA GLU A 20 -9.59 0.38 -6.77
C GLU A 20 -8.06 0.55 -6.76
N CYS A 21 -7.41 0.26 -5.63
CA CYS A 21 -5.96 0.17 -5.58
C CYS A 21 -5.45 -0.87 -6.58
N TRP A 22 -4.24 -0.66 -7.07
CA TRP A 22 -3.64 -1.57 -8.04
C TRP A 22 -2.98 -2.78 -7.36
N PHE A 23 -3.75 -3.47 -6.52
CA PHE A 23 -3.37 -4.70 -5.86
C PHE A 23 -3.86 -5.91 -6.64
N THR A 24 -3.41 -7.11 -6.25
CA THR A 24 -3.96 -8.34 -6.82
C THR A 24 -5.45 -8.48 -6.50
N HIS A 25 -6.22 -9.07 -7.41
CA HIS A 25 -7.68 -9.19 -7.25
C HIS A 25 -8.07 -9.92 -5.96
N GLY A 26 -7.34 -10.98 -5.60
CA GLY A 26 -7.60 -11.70 -4.35
C GLY A 26 -7.39 -10.83 -3.11
N ALA A 27 -6.37 -9.96 -3.11
CA ALA A 27 -6.16 -9.01 -2.02
C ALA A 27 -7.26 -7.95 -1.97
N LEU A 28 -7.71 -7.42 -3.12
CA LEU A 28 -8.83 -6.48 -3.18
C LEU A 28 -10.12 -7.12 -2.65
N ASP A 29 -10.40 -8.37 -3.03
CA ASP A 29 -11.59 -9.09 -2.55
C ASP A 29 -11.51 -9.35 -1.03
N TRP A 30 -10.30 -9.61 -0.50
CA TRP A 30 -10.09 -9.71 0.94
C TRP A 30 -10.35 -8.36 1.63
N ILE A 31 -9.81 -7.25 1.09
CA ILE A 31 -10.01 -5.90 1.63
C ILE A 31 -11.51 -5.55 1.69
N LYS A 32 -12.27 -5.87 0.64
CA LYS A 32 -13.71 -5.62 0.58
C LYS A 32 -14.53 -6.36 1.63
N GLN A 33 -14.04 -7.48 2.10
CA GLN A 33 -14.69 -8.28 3.15
C GLN A 33 -14.41 -7.76 4.56
N GLN A 34 -13.48 -6.82 4.73
CA GLN A 34 -13.15 -6.24 6.03
C GLN A 34 -13.99 -5.00 6.32
N ASP A 35 -14.35 -4.80 7.58
CA ASP A 35 -14.89 -3.54 8.07
C ASP A 35 -13.75 -2.62 8.51
N TRP A 36 -13.48 -1.59 7.74
CA TRP A 36 -12.42 -0.61 8.00
C TRP A 36 -12.96 0.77 8.39
N THR A 37 -14.27 0.93 8.54
CA THR A 37 -14.92 2.23 8.81
C THR A 37 -14.37 2.95 10.04
N ASP A 38 -13.87 2.22 11.03
CA ASP A 38 -13.25 2.77 12.23
C ASP A 38 -11.71 2.77 12.19
N LYS A 39 -11.08 2.35 11.08
CA LYS A 39 -9.64 2.14 10.99
C LYS A 39 -8.89 3.36 10.49
N ASN A 40 -7.71 3.59 11.07
CA ASN A 40 -6.72 4.53 10.60
C ASN A 40 -5.73 3.82 9.67
N ILE A 41 -5.59 4.31 8.46
CA ILE A 41 -4.69 3.74 7.45
C ILE A 41 -3.57 4.72 7.15
N ILE A 42 -2.34 4.22 7.11
CA ILE A 42 -1.22 4.92 6.48
C ILE A 42 -0.75 4.13 5.27
N MET A 43 -0.62 4.80 4.14
CA MET A 43 -0.18 4.21 2.88
C MET A 43 1.11 4.89 2.42
N PHE A 44 2.11 4.09 2.11
CA PHE A 44 3.34 4.49 1.47
C PHE A 44 3.26 4.12 -0.01
N GLY A 45 3.40 5.12 -0.87
CA GLY A 45 3.06 5.03 -2.29
C GLY A 45 1.59 5.37 -2.54
N GLY A 46 1.35 6.40 -3.32
CA GLY A 46 0.02 6.88 -3.66
C GLY A 46 -0.42 6.47 -5.07
N GLY A 47 -1.67 6.73 -5.39
CA GLY A 47 -2.18 6.47 -6.72
C GLY A 47 -3.68 6.72 -6.86
N MET A 48 -4.25 6.24 -7.97
CA MET A 48 -5.67 6.44 -8.29
C MET A 48 -6.61 5.74 -7.29
N GLY A 49 -6.13 4.70 -6.58
CA GLY A 49 -6.91 3.97 -5.58
C GLY A 49 -7.08 4.67 -4.22
N ASN A 50 -6.44 5.83 -4.00
CA ASN A 50 -6.50 6.52 -2.71
C ASN A 50 -7.93 6.89 -2.31
N GLU A 51 -8.76 7.35 -3.25
CA GLU A 51 -10.18 7.69 -3.01
C GLU A 51 -10.99 6.45 -2.58
N TRP A 52 -10.71 5.32 -3.20
CA TRP A 52 -11.38 4.07 -2.88
C TRP A 52 -11.06 3.60 -1.45
N LEU A 53 -9.80 3.74 -1.03
CA LEU A 53 -9.40 3.46 0.36
C LEU A 53 -10.01 4.47 1.34
N ALA A 54 -9.96 5.76 1.00
CA ALA A 54 -10.52 6.83 1.84
C ALA A 54 -12.02 6.66 2.09
N ALA A 55 -12.76 6.16 1.09
CA ALA A 55 -14.19 5.87 1.24
C ALA A 55 -14.50 4.69 2.17
N ARG A 56 -13.49 3.88 2.55
CA ARG A 56 -13.64 2.66 3.34
C ARG A 56 -13.11 2.77 4.76
N CYS A 57 -12.35 3.81 5.09
CA CYS A 57 -11.68 3.91 6.39
C CYS A 57 -12.05 5.22 7.12
N LYS A 58 -11.69 5.28 8.39
CA LYS A 58 -11.91 6.46 9.23
C LYS A 58 -10.99 7.61 8.81
N ASN A 59 -9.70 7.32 8.70
CA ASN A 59 -8.69 8.28 8.30
C ASN A 59 -7.67 7.61 7.38
N LEU A 60 -7.30 8.29 6.31
CA LEU A 60 -6.21 7.88 5.42
C LEU A 60 -5.14 8.96 5.37
N ILE A 61 -3.89 8.55 5.63
CA ILE A 61 -2.70 9.36 5.32
C ILE A 61 -1.93 8.65 4.22
N VAL A 62 -1.70 9.34 3.12
CA VAL A 62 -0.86 8.85 2.02
C VAL A 62 0.48 9.57 2.07
N ILE A 63 1.57 8.82 2.08
CA ILE A 63 2.94 9.33 1.95
C ILE A 63 3.44 8.98 0.55
N GLU A 64 3.76 10.01 -0.22
CA GLU A 64 4.16 9.87 -1.62
C GLU A 64 5.45 10.64 -1.90
N ARG A 65 6.39 10.00 -2.59
CA ARG A 65 7.69 10.58 -2.95
C ARG A 65 7.76 11.10 -4.38
N ASP A 66 6.89 10.63 -5.25
CA ASP A 66 6.84 11.04 -6.66
C ASP A 66 5.65 11.98 -6.89
N GLY A 67 5.96 13.24 -7.19
CA GLY A 67 4.93 14.26 -7.40
C GLY A 67 3.92 13.93 -8.51
N ARG A 68 4.22 12.98 -9.38
CA ARG A 68 3.31 12.53 -10.46
C ARG A 68 2.12 11.72 -9.93
N TRP A 69 2.28 11.08 -8.75
CA TRP A 69 1.27 10.25 -8.11
C TRP A 69 0.54 10.97 -6.98
N LEU A 70 0.84 12.28 -6.79
CA LEU A 70 0.11 13.08 -5.82
C LEU A 70 -1.33 13.29 -6.29
N THR A 71 -2.24 12.70 -5.56
CA THR A 71 -3.66 12.95 -5.69
C THR A 71 -4.14 13.72 -4.46
N ASN A 72 -4.88 14.80 -4.67
CA ASN A 72 -5.44 15.58 -3.57
C ASN A 72 -6.97 15.48 -3.61
N SER A 73 -7.54 15.10 -2.50
CA SER A 73 -8.98 15.10 -2.29
C SER A 73 -9.29 15.61 -0.89
N GLY A 74 -10.52 16.07 -0.68
CA GLY A 74 -10.99 16.45 0.65
C GLY A 74 -11.16 15.27 1.63
N ASN A 75 -11.02 14.03 1.14
CA ASN A 75 -11.34 12.82 1.89
C ASN A 75 -10.12 12.18 2.58
N TYR A 76 -8.90 12.62 2.25
CA TYR A 76 -7.67 12.10 2.86
C TYR A 76 -6.54 13.13 2.85
N SER A 77 -5.51 12.88 3.65
CA SER A 77 -4.32 13.73 3.73
C SER A 77 -3.17 13.11 2.93
N THR A 78 -2.61 13.85 1.98
CA THR A 78 -1.38 13.45 1.28
C THR A 78 -0.19 14.24 1.81
N LYS A 79 0.90 13.53 2.13
CA LYS A 79 2.18 14.11 2.52
C LYS A 79 3.21 13.82 1.44
N TYR A 80 3.61 14.85 0.71
CA TYR A 80 4.69 14.76 -0.25
C TYR A 80 6.04 14.73 0.47
N ARG A 81 6.78 13.66 0.29
CA ARG A 81 8.13 13.49 0.85
C ARG A 81 9.09 13.04 -0.24
N PRO A 82 9.64 13.97 -1.02
CA PRO A 82 10.56 13.62 -2.09
C PRO A 82 11.81 12.96 -1.53
N CYS A 83 12.12 11.78 -2.03
CA CYS A 83 13.35 11.05 -1.74
C CYS A 83 14.16 10.95 -3.02
N ASN A 84 15.35 11.54 -3.05
CA ASN A 84 16.15 11.60 -4.28
C ASN A 84 17.26 10.54 -4.31
N ASP A 85 17.54 9.87 -3.22
CA ASP A 85 18.43 8.71 -3.18
C ASP A 85 18.58 8.06 -1.79
N SER A 86 19.43 7.07 -1.73
CA SER A 86 19.60 6.05 -0.71
C SER A 86 20.37 6.50 0.55
N SER A 87 20.61 7.76 0.82
CA SER A 87 21.47 8.18 1.93
C SER A 87 20.73 9.00 2.98
N GLY A 88 20.09 8.34 3.96
CA GLY A 88 19.65 8.97 5.22
C GLY A 88 18.27 9.60 5.21
N MET A 89 17.45 9.37 4.18
CA MET A 89 16.07 9.89 4.09
C MET A 89 15.01 8.90 4.58
N ASP A 90 15.41 7.69 4.87
CA ASP A 90 14.51 6.57 5.20
C ASP A 90 13.67 6.86 6.45
N GLU A 91 14.29 7.45 7.49
CA GLU A 91 13.56 7.82 8.71
C GLU A 91 12.54 8.92 8.46
N MET A 92 12.90 9.93 7.65
CA MET A 92 11.99 11.03 7.32
C MET A 92 10.83 10.56 6.43
N TYR A 93 11.13 9.68 5.47
CA TYR A 93 10.11 9.12 4.59
C TYR A 93 9.11 8.27 5.38
N CYS A 94 9.61 7.37 6.22
CA CYS A 94 8.80 6.46 7.02
C CYS A 94 8.24 7.10 8.32
N ALA A 95 8.47 8.39 8.56
CA ALA A 95 7.93 9.05 9.75
C ALA A 95 6.39 9.08 9.71
N ILE A 96 5.77 8.63 10.78
CA ILE A 96 4.33 8.71 11.01
C ILE A 96 4.08 9.90 11.95
N PRO A 97 3.04 10.73 11.74
CA PRO A 97 2.70 11.78 12.69
C PRO A 97 2.50 11.21 14.10
N ASP A 98 3.02 11.89 15.10
CA ASP A 98 3.03 11.39 16.50
C ASP A 98 1.62 11.17 17.07
N ASP A 99 0.64 11.90 16.56
CA ASP A 99 -0.77 11.83 16.95
C ASP A 99 -1.57 10.82 16.10
N PHE A 100 -0.91 10.14 15.15
CA PHE A 100 -1.57 9.17 14.27
C PHE A 100 -1.11 7.74 14.58
N ILE A 101 -2.01 6.96 15.14
CA ILE A 101 -1.78 5.52 15.38
C ILE A 101 -2.50 4.74 14.30
N PRO A 102 -1.78 4.13 13.35
CA PRO A 102 -2.39 3.33 12.30
C PRO A 102 -2.82 1.95 12.81
N ASP A 103 -3.97 1.51 12.36
CA ASP A 103 -4.42 0.11 12.46
C ASP A 103 -3.93 -0.71 11.27
N ILE A 104 -3.69 -0.04 10.13
CA ILE A 104 -3.28 -0.66 8.87
C ILE A 104 -2.15 0.17 8.26
N VAL A 105 -1.09 -0.53 7.86
CA VAL A 105 0.00 0.02 7.05
C VAL A 105 -0.06 -0.61 5.67
N ILE A 106 -0.07 0.22 4.62
CA ILE A 106 0.01 -0.23 3.23
C ILE A 106 1.36 0.22 2.66
N ASN A 107 2.05 -0.70 2.05
CA ASN A 107 3.38 -0.52 1.49
C ASN A 107 3.37 -0.86 0.00
N ASP A 108 3.22 0.16 -0.81
CA ASP A 108 3.23 0.11 -2.28
C ASP A 108 4.29 1.08 -2.85
N ASP A 109 5.44 1.16 -2.19
CA ASP A 109 6.54 2.03 -2.58
C ASP A 109 7.85 1.25 -2.75
N ALA A 110 8.88 1.92 -3.28
CA ALA A 110 10.23 1.36 -3.44
C ALA A 110 10.93 1.04 -2.10
N TYR A 111 10.60 1.75 -1.01
CA TYR A 111 11.21 1.59 0.32
C TYR A 111 10.53 0.50 1.16
N ARG A 112 10.31 -0.66 0.57
CA ARG A 112 9.55 -1.74 1.23
C ARG A 112 10.17 -2.22 2.53
N TYR A 113 11.49 -2.34 2.60
CA TYR A 113 12.18 -2.77 3.81
C TYR A 113 12.00 -1.79 4.97
N GLU A 114 12.23 -0.53 4.72
CA GLU A 114 12.17 0.54 5.71
C GLU A 114 10.75 0.69 6.27
N VAL A 115 9.74 0.59 5.41
CA VAL A 115 8.33 0.60 5.83
C VAL A 115 8.00 -0.64 6.67
N ILE A 116 8.51 -1.83 6.32
CA ILE A 116 8.35 -3.05 7.12
C ILE A 116 8.97 -2.86 8.50
N VAL A 117 10.23 -2.40 8.56
CA VAL A 117 10.92 -2.12 9.83
C VAL A 117 10.11 -1.13 10.67
N LYS A 118 9.60 -0.05 10.06
CA LYS A 118 8.74 0.92 10.74
C LYS A 118 7.46 0.29 11.25
N ALA A 119 6.76 -0.49 10.43
CA ALA A 119 5.54 -1.18 10.84
C ALA A 119 5.76 -2.10 12.06
N LEU A 120 6.93 -2.76 12.13
CA LEU A 120 7.29 -3.62 13.26
C LEU A 120 7.49 -2.86 14.57
N THR A 121 7.67 -1.55 14.56
CA THR A 121 7.78 -0.71 15.78
C THR A 121 6.46 -0.15 16.27
N LEU A 122 5.38 -0.31 15.51
CA LEU A 122 4.07 0.25 15.83
C LEU A 122 3.30 -0.59 16.87
N PRO A 123 2.31 0.00 17.57
CA PRO A 123 1.44 -0.75 18.47
C PRO A 123 0.68 -1.89 17.77
N ARG A 124 0.38 -2.93 18.52
CA ARG A 124 -0.35 -4.12 18.03
C ARG A 124 -1.79 -4.15 18.58
N PRO A 125 -2.74 -4.79 17.91
CA PRO A 125 -2.61 -5.49 16.62
C PRO A 125 -2.51 -4.52 15.42
N LEU A 126 -1.80 -4.93 14.36
CA LEU A 126 -1.59 -4.14 13.15
C LEU A 126 -1.71 -5.04 11.91
N ILE A 127 -2.34 -4.55 10.86
CA ILE A 127 -2.32 -5.20 9.54
C ILE A 127 -1.28 -4.49 8.67
N LEU A 128 -0.38 -5.26 8.07
CA LEU A 128 0.58 -4.77 7.08
C LEU A 128 0.26 -5.40 5.72
N ILE A 129 -0.03 -4.57 4.73
CA ILE A 129 -0.24 -4.96 3.33
C ILE A 129 0.98 -4.54 2.53
N VAL A 130 1.61 -5.48 1.83
CA VAL A 130 2.76 -5.22 0.98
C VAL A 130 2.44 -5.64 -0.44
N ASP A 131 2.40 -4.68 -1.35
CA ASP A 131 2.22 -4.97 -2.76
C ASP A 131 3.56 -5.27 -3.45
N ASN A 132 3.49 -5.93 -4.61
CA ASN A 132 4.64 -6.46 -5.35
C ASN A 132 5.57 -7.35 -4.48
N TRP A 133 4.97 -8.20 -3.65
CA TRP A 133 5.66 -9.18 -2.81
C TRP A 133 6.14 -10.36 -3.65
N MET A 134 7.32 -10.23 -4.27
CA MET A 134 7.86 -11.22 -5.23
C MET A 134 9.35 -11.40 -5.07
N GLN A 135 9.83 -12.62 -5.34
CA GLN A 135 11.26 -12.95 -5.26
C GLN A 135 12.10 -12.35 -6.39
N ASP A 136 11.52 -12.13 -7.55
CA ASP A 136 12.24 -11.75 -8.77
C ASP A 136 12.01 -10.28 -9.20
N PHE A 137 11.42 -9.46 -8.35
CA PHE A 137 11.14 -8.06 -8.65
C PHE A 137 12.22 -7.12 -8.11
N VAL A 138 12.50 -6.02 -8.83
CA VAL A 138 13.53 -5.03 -8.48
C VAL A 138 13.38 -4.48 -7.04
N PHE A 139 12.16 -4.51 -6.51
CA PHE A 139 11.85 -4.06 -5.15
C PHE A 139 11.70 -5.22 -4.15
N TYR A 140 12.06 -6.45 -4.53
CA TYR A 140 12.03 -7.57 -3.60
C TYR A 140 12.91 -7.32 -2.39
N CYS A 141 12.38 -7.62 -1.25
CA CYS A 141 12.99 -7.35 0.04
C CYS A 141 13.24 -8.65 0.84
N PRO A 142 14.31 -9.42 0.54
CA PRO A 142 14.60 -10.67 1.25
C PRO A 142 14.78 -10.46 2.77
N LYS A 143 15.32 -9.31 3.19
CA LYS A 143 15.43 -8.96 4.61
C LYS A 143 14.07 -8.72 5.24
N GLY A 144 13.12 -8.16 4.50
CA GLY A 144 11.74 -7.98 4.97
C GLY A 144 11.02 -9.31 5.13
N GLU A 145 11.24 -10.27 4.21
CA GLU A 145 10.70 -11.62 4.31
C GLU A 145 11.18 -12.33 5.59
N GLU A 146 12.47 -12.24 5.90
CA GLU A 146 13.03 -12.79 7.14
C GLU A 146 12.41 -12.18 8.40
N LEU A 147 12.14 -10.87 8.41
CA LEU A 147 11.49 -10.19 9.53
C LEU A 147 10.03 -10.60 9.72
N LEU A 148 9.34 -10.98 8.65
CA LEU A 148 7.90 -11.26 8.65
C LEU A 148 7.56 -12.76 8.66
N LYS A 149 8.54 -13.65 8.58
CA LYS A 149 8.35 -15.11 8.42
C LYS A 149 7.50 -15.77 9.50
N ASP A 150 7.54 -15.25 10.73
CA ASP A 150 6.86 -15.83 11.90
C ASP A 150 5.45 -15.24 12.12
N PHE A 151 5.06 -14.24 11.33
CA PHE A 151 3.72 -13.66 11.40
C PHE A 151 2.74 -14.43 10.52
N LYS A 152 1.47 -14.45 10.94
CA LYS A 152 0.39 -14.97 10.09
C LYS A 152 0.35 -14.16 8.81
N GLN A 153 0.41 -14.83 7.66
CA GLN A 153 0.40 -14.19 6.36
C GLN A 153 -0.63 -14.81 5.40
N GLU A 154 -1.15 -13.99 4.52
CA GLU A 154 -2.02 -14.37 3.42
C GLU A 154 -1.43 -13.77 2.14
N ILE A 155 -1.09 -14.63 1.17
CA ILE A 155 -0.44 -14.21 -0.08
C ILE A 155 -1.39 -14.41 -1.24
N TYR A 156 -1.67 -13.34 -1.97
CA TYR A 156 -2.57 -13.30 -3.10
C TYR A 156 -1.77 -13.10 -4.39
N PRO A 157 -1.57 -14.15 -5.20
CA PRO A 157 -0.90 -14.00 -6.49
C PRO A 157 -1.81 -13.29 -7.49
N CYS A 158 -1.21 -12.55 -8.41
CA CYS A 158 -1.91 -12.04 -9.57
C CYS A 158 -2.26 -13.21 -10.50
N THR A 159 -3.52 -13.32 -10.89
CA THR A 159 -4.01 -14.35 -11.80
C THR A 159 -4.29 -13.82 -13.21
N THR A 160 -4.28 -12.51 -13.42
CA THR A 160 -4.75 -11.86 -14.64
C THR A 160 -3.71 -10.95 -15.30
N HIS A 161 -2.62 -10.66 -14.61
CA HIS A 161 -1.59 -9.74 -15.09
C HIS A 161 -0.23 -10.33 -14.85
N THR A 162 0.57 -10.25 -15.88
CA THR A 162 2.02 -10.45 -15.80
C THR A 162 2.67 -9.12 -16.14
N ASP A 163 3.85 -8.86 -15.58
CA ASP A 163 4.70 -7.82 -16.13
C ASP A 163 5.12 -8.19 -17.57
N HIS A 164 5.87 -7.29 -18.21
CA HIS A 164 6.38 -7.51 -19.57
C HIS A 164 7.34 -8.71 -19.70
N GLU A 165 7.80 -9.29 -18.59
CA GLU A 165 8.64 -10.49 -18.53
C GLU A 165 7.84 -11.76 -18.22
N GLY A 166 6.53 -11.63 -17.99
CA GLY A 166 5.63 -12.75 -17.67
C GLY A 166 5.57 -13.12 -16.20
N ASN A 167 6.14 -12.30 -15.29
CA ASN A 167 6.09 -12.54 -13.86
C ASN A 167 4.76 -12.07 -13.28
N CYS A 168 4.14 -12.89 -12.44
CA CYS A 168 2.96 -12.51 -11.67
C CYS A 168 3.38 -11.86 -10.36
N TRP A 169 2.99 -10.62 -10.14
CA TRP A 169 3.19 -10.03 -8.81
C TRP A 169 2.20 -10.58 -7.78
N LYS A 170 2.51 -10.35 -6.52
CA LYS A 170 1.72 -10.80 -5.39
C LYS A 170 1.46 -9.62 -4.47
N THR A 171 0.32 -9.61 -3.83
CA THR A 171 0.04 -8.78 -2.68
C THR A 171 0.04 -9.67 -1.43
N ALA A 172 0.80 -9.33 -0.42
CA ALA A 172 0.88 -10.07 0.83
C ALA A 172 0.25 -9.26 1.98
N ILE A 173 -0.48 -9.94 2.85
CA ILE A 173 -1.14 -9.37 4.01
C ILE A 173 -0.59 -10.07 5.25
N PHE A 174 -0.04 -9.30 6.19
CA PHE A 174 0.53 -9.80 7.43
C PHE A 174 -0.29 -9.30 8.62
N HIS A 175 -0.52 -10.18 9.57
CA HIS A 175 -1.16 -9.86 10.86
C HIS A 175 -0.04 -9.77 11.92
N LEU A 176 0.34 -8.54 12.25
CA LEU A 176 1.42 -8.22 13.18
C LEU A 176 0.92 -8.06 14.62
#